data_36ad9c0452a4bf67ac27d32c305dc1df
#
_entry.id   36ad9c0452a4bf67ac27d32c305dc1df
#
_cell.length_a   1.000
_cell.length_b   1.000
_cell.length_c   1.000
_cell.angle_alpha   90.00
_cell.angle_beta   90.00
_cell.angle_gamma   90.00
#
_symmetry.space_group_name_H-M   'P 1'
#
loop_
_entity.id
_entity.type
_entity.pdbx_description
1 polymer ?
#
loop_
_entity_poly.entity_id
_entity_poly.type
_entity_poly.pdbx_seq_one_letter_code
_entity_poly.pdbx_strand_id
1 'polypeptide(L)'
;QTLRAHRNVIEGGIQFSAEADSLNAAILGTDVTAESPEFEAFVKAVFGEMTSKAGQKCTAIRRAIVPHALVDATIEALSARLRDKVVVGDPRDASATMGPLVSADQKADVAEAVEKLKAGGGEVVYGGEEAEGAFFNPTILRFADNRAPAVHDTEAFGPVVSFLGYDSPAEAIELAALGSGSLVASVITHDPQLAGEYALGIAAHHGRLHFLDRDDAK
;
A
#
# COMPACT_ATOMS: atom_id res chain seq x y z
N GLN A 1 14.25 12.41 13.49
CA GLN A 1 15.64 12.90 13.32
C GLN A 1 16.21 13.48 14.63
N THR A 2 15.46 14.26 15.39
CA THR A 2 15.92 14.91 16.63
C THR A 2 16.43 13.90 17.68
N LEU A 3 15.71 12.81 17.92
CA LEU A 3 16.14 11.78 18.88
C LEU A 3 17.41 11.06 18.44
N ARG A 4 17.53 10.73 17.15
CA ARG A 4 18.73 10.06 16.60
C ARG A 4 19.97 10.93 16.72
N ALA A 5 19.81 12.25 16.60
CA ALA A 5 20.89 13.23 16.74
C ALA A 5 21.12 13.69 18.19
N HIS A 6 20.39 13.13 19.16
CA HIS A 6 20.51 13.56 20.55
C HIS A 6 21.89 13.17 21.13
N ARG A 7 22.49 14.10 21.86
CA ARG A 7 23.85 13.97 22.42
C ARG A 7 24.07 12.64 23.16
N ASN A 8 23.11 12.23 23.99
CA ASN A 8 23.22 10.99 24.78
C ASN A 8 23.27 9.75 23.90
N VAL A 9 22.61 9.76 22.70
CA VAL A 9 22.65 8.66 21.75
C VAL A 9 24.04 8.60 21.08
N ILE A 10 24.56 9.77 20.66
CA ILE A 10 25.83 9.83 19.93
C ILE A 10 27.02 9.56 20.86
N GLU A 11 27.12 10.29 21.98
CA GLU A 11 28.26 10.21 22.90
C GLU A 11 28.21 8.97 23.80
N GLY A 12 27.00 8.53 24.18
CA GLY A 12 26.83 7.36 25.04
C GLY A 12 26.90 6.01 24.31
N GLY A 13 27.03 6.01 22.97
CA GLY A 13 27.00 4.78 22.17
C GLY A 13 25.69 3.98 22.34
N ILE A 14 24.58 4.66 22.68
CA ILE A 14 23.29 4.03 22.90
C ILE A 14 22.75 3.51 21.57
N GLN A 15 22.36 2.23 21.55
CA GLN A 15 21.69 1.65 20.41
C GLN A 15 20.35 2.36 20.16
N PHE A 16 20.17 2.90 18.95
CA PHE A 16 18.95 3.59 18.55
C PHE A 16 18.31 2.88 17.35
N SER A 17 17.11 2.37 17.55
CA SER A 17 16.27 1.80 16.51
C SER A 17 15.09 2.72 16.23
N ALA A 18 14.79 2.98 14.99
CA ALA A 18 13.66 3.79 14.57
C ALA A 18 12.89 3.07 13.45
N GLU A 19 11.59 2.96 13.64
CA GLU A 19 10.62 2.64 12.59
C GLU A 19 9.81 3.91 12.37
N ALA A 20 9.96 4.55 11.21
CA ALA A 20 9.34 5.83 10.92
C ALA A 20 8.27 5.68 9.84
N ASP A 21 8.67 5.31 8.63
CA ASP A 21 7.79 5.17 7.48
C ASP A 21 7.94 3.77 6.88
N SER A 22 6.85 3.25 6.30
CA SER A 22 6.86 1.95 5.62
C SER A 22 6.03 1.98 4.35
N LEU A 23 6.70 1.97 3.20
CA LEU A 23 6.06 1.99 1.88
C LEU A 23 5.90 0.56 1.35
N ASN A 24 5.15 -0.25 2.11
CA ASN A 24 4.93 -1.66 1.78
C ASN A 24 4.35 -1.83 0.39
N ALA A 25 4.91 -2.78 -0.35
CA ALA A 25 4.49 -3.10 -1.71
C ALA A 25 3.67 -4.38 -1.76
N ALA A 26 2.71 -4.44 -2.67
CA ALA A 26 2.12 -5.68 -3.14
C ALA A 26 2.40 -5.82 -4.63
N ILE A 27 2.98 -6.94 -5.06
CA ILE A 27 3.32 -7.23 -6.45
C ILE A 27 2.35 -8.30 -6.95
N LEU A 28 1.64 -8.01 -8.03
CA LEU A 28 0.86 -8.98 -8.80
C LEU A 28 1.76 -9.59 -9.88
N GLY A 29 1.89 -10.91 -9.91
CA GLY A 29 2.78 -11.60 -10.85
C GLY A 29 2.37 -11.45 -12.32
N THR A 30 3.33 -11.59 -13.24
CA THR A 30 3.08 -11.55 -14.70
C THR A 30 2.38 -12.79 -15.24
N ASP A 31 2.30 -13.86 -14.45
CA ASP A 31 1.56 -15.09 -14.74
C ASP A 31 0.05 -14.97 -14.50
N VAL A 32 -0.39 -13.85 -13.91
CA VAL A 32 -1.79 -13.64 -13.52
C VAL A 32 -2.58 -12.99 -14.65
N THR A 33 -3.83 -13.45 -14.82
CA THR A 33 -4.84 -12.81 -15.68
C THR A 33 -6.03 -12.34 -14.83
N ALA A 34 -6.92 -11.53 -15.39
CA ALA A 34 -8.10 -11.04 -14.68
C ALA A 34 -9.05 -12.15 -14.18
N GLU A 35 -8.98 -13.34 -14.80
CA GLU A 35 -9.79 -14.53 -14.44
C GLU A 35 -9.07 -15.46 -13.46
N SER A 36 -7.80 -15.19 -13.14
CA SER A 36 -7.01 -16.03 -12.23
C SER A 36 -7.46 -15.88 -10.78
N PRO A 37 -7.45 -16.93 -9.96
CA PRO A 37 -7.71 -16.81 -8.52
C PRO A 37 -6.75 -15.83 -7.80
N GLU A 38 -5.52 -15.74 -8.27
CA GLU A 38 -4.51 -14.80 -7.77
C GLU A 38 -4.91 -13.35 -7.96
N PHE A 39 -5.64 -13.01 -9.03
CA PHE A 39 -6.17 -11.66 -9.24
C PHE A 39 -7.14 -11.29 -8.12
N GLU A 40 -8.10 -12.14 -7.81
CA GLU A 40 -9.05 -11.92 -6.72
C GLU A 40 -8.33 -11.90 -5.36
N ALA A 41 -7.33 -12.76 -5.15
CA ALA A 41 -6.52 -12.76 -3.93
C ALA A 41 -5.78 -11.43 -3.76
N PHE A 42 -5.21 -10.87 -4.83
CA PHE A 42 -4.56 -9.56 -4.80
C PHE A 42 -5.54 -8.44 -4.44
N VAL A 43 -6.67 -8.37 -5.12
CA VAL A 43 -7.73 -7.37 -4.85
C VAL A 43 -8.20 -7.47 -3.40
N LYS A 44 -8.42 -8.69 -2.89
CA LYS A 44 -8.82 -8.95 -1.51
C LYS A 44 -7.75 -8.52 -0.51
N ALA A 45 -6.47 -8.80 -0.79
CA ALA A 45 -5.36 -8.39 0.06
C ALA A 45 -5.25 -6.86 0.15
N VAL A 46 -5.25 -6.16 -0.99
CA VAL A 46 -5.19 -4.69 -1.03
C VAL A 46 -6.40 -4.09 -0.31
N PHE A 47 -7.61 -4.59 -0.58
CA PHE A 47 -8.83 -4.16 0.09
C PHE A 47 -8.72 -4.31 1.62
N GLY A 48 -8.32 -5.49 2.11
CA GLY A 48 -8.21 -5.77 3.54
C GLY A 48 -7.16 -4.90 4.24
N GLU A 49 -6.02 -4.69 3.61
CA GLU A 49 -4.95 -3.84 4.15
C GLU A 49 -5.32 -2.36 4.15
N MET A 50 -6.09 -1.91 3.16
CA MET A 50 -6.56 -0.55 3.03
C MET A 50 -7.67 -0.21 4.02
N THR A 51 -8.58 -1.14 4.33
CA THR A 51 -9.77 -0.89 5.14
C THR A 51 -9.61 -1.28 6.61
N SER A 52 -8.78 -2.29 6.92
CA SER A 52 -8.52 -2.70 8.30
C SER A 52 -7.90 -1.56 9.10
N LYS A 53 -8.53 -1.19 10.23
CA LYS A 53 -8.14 -0.03 11.05
C LYS A 53 -8.03 1.27 10.25
N ALA A 54 -8.88 1.45 9.22
CA ALA A 54 -8.80 2.57 8.27
C ALA A 54 -7.40 2.75 7.66
N GLY A 55 -6.72 1.64 7.35
CA GLY A 55 -5.37 1.66 6.78
C GLY A 55 -4.26 2.10 7.73
N GLN A 56 -4.55 2.41 8.99
CA GLN A 56 -3.55 2.82 9.99
C GLN A 56 -2.85 1.61 10.61
N LYS A 57 -2.11 0.89 9.75
CA LYS A 57 -1.27 -0.25 10.09
C LYS A 57 0.13 -0.03 9.49
N CYS A 58 1.16 -0.31 10.26
CA CYS A 58 2.54 -0.23 9.77
C CYS A 58 2.83 -1.21 8.61
N THR A 59 2.04 -2.28 8.49
CA THR A 59 2.16 -3.28 7.41
C THR A 59 1.18 -3.08 6.25
N ALA A 60 0.35 -2.02 6.27
CA ALA A 60 -0.63 -1.79 5.21
C ALA A 60 0.04 -1.58 3.85
N ILE A 61 -0.57 -2.15 2.82
CA ILE A 61 -0.11 -2.00 1.43
C ILE A 61 -0.31 -0.53 1.01
N ARG A 62 0.79 0.14 0.65
CA ARG A 62 0.78 1.52 0.17
C ARG A 62 0.97 1.60 -1.33
N ARG A 63 1.71 0.65 -1.91
CA ARG A 63 2.03 0.60 -3.34
C ARG A 63 1.58 -0.73 -3.92
N ALA A 64 0.62 -0.70 -4.83
CA ALA A 64 0.13 -1.82 -5.61
C ALA A 64 0.88 -1.82 -6.96
N ILE A 65 1.81 -2.75 -7.14
CA ILE A 65 2.68 -2.88 -8.31
C ILE A 65 2.10 -3.99 -9.19
N VAL A 66 1.56 -3.61 -10.35
CA VAL A 66 0.69 -4.47 -11.16
C VAL A 66 1.16 -4.46 -12.62
N PRO A 67 1.14 -5.59 -13.37
CA PRO A 67 1.40 -5.56 -14.80
C PRO A 67 0.56 -4.49 -15.49
N HIS A 68 1.14 -3.68 -16.39
CA HIS A 68 0.44 -2.57 -17.06
C HIS A 68 -0.91 -2.99 -17.65
N ALA A 69 -0.98 -4.20 -18.22
CA ALA A 69 -2.20 -4.73 -18.82
C ALA A 69 -3.34 -4.97 -17.80
N LEU A 70 -3.03 -5.08 -16.51
CA LEU A 70 -4.00 -5.38 -15.46
C LEU A 70 -4.31 -4.18 -14.55
N VAL A 71 -3.63 -3.03 -14.70
CA VAL A 71 -3.81 -1.86 -13.82
C VAL A 71 -5.27 -1.42 -13.78
N ASP A 72 -5.89 -1.19 -14.94
CA ASP A 72 -7.28 -0.70 -15.02
C ASP A 72 -8.27 -1.71 -14.45
N ALA A 73 -8.11 -3.00 -14.79
CA ALA A 73 -8.96 -4.07 -14.27
C ALA A 73 -8.85 -4.20 -12.75
N THR A 74 -7.64 -4.07 -12.20
CA THR A 74 -7.40 -4.17 -10.76
C THR A 74 -7.98 -2.98 -10.00
N ILE A 75 -7.82 -1.76 -10.52
CA ILE A 75 -8.42 -0.54 -9.95
C ILE A 75 -9.95 -0.66 -9.95
N GLU A 76 -10.56 -1.09 -11.06
CA GLU A 76 -12.01 -1.25 -11.14
C GLU A 76 -12.53 -2.31 -10.17
N ALA A 77 -11.88 -3.47 -10.09
CA ALA A 77 -12.27 -4.53 -9.16
C ALA A 77 -12.16 -4.08 -7.69
N LEU A 78 -11.08 -3.38 -7.33
CA LEU A 78 -10.91 -2.82 -5.99
C LEU A 78 -11.97 -1.74 -5.70
N SER A 79 -12.22 -0.85 -6.65
CA SER A 79 -13.22 0.22 -6.53
C SER A 79 -14.64 -0.34 -6.36
N ALA A 80 -15.00 -1.36 -7.13
CA ALA A 80 -16.28 -2.05 -6.98
C ALA A 80 -16.40 -2.67 -5.56
N ARG A 81 -15.36 -3.36 -5.11
CA ARG A 81 -15.35 -3.95 -3.77
C ARG A 81 -15.44 -2.92 -2.65
N LEU A 82 -14.79 -1.76 -2.80
CA LEU A 82 -14.90 -0.66 -1.84
C LEU A 82 -16.32 -0.09 -1.81
N ARG A 83 -16.93 0.17 -2.97
CA ARG A 83 -18.35 0.62 -3.06
C ARG A 83 -19.32 -0.35 -2.38
N ASP A 84 -19.11 -1.64 -2.58
CA ASP A 84 -20.06 -2.67 -2.12
C ASP A 84 -19.90 -3.02 -0.63
N LYS A 85 -18.70 -2.89 -0.08
CA LYS A 85 -18.34 -3.44 1.24
C LYS A 85 -17.98 -2.40 2.29
N VAL A 86 -17.66 -1.15 1.89
CA VAL A 86 -17.22 -0.14 2.83
C VAL A 86 -18.30 0.88 3.11
N VAL A 87 -18.69 0.93 4.37
CA VAL A 87 -19.50 2.00 4.95
C VAL A 87 -18.65 2.69 6.01
N VAL A 88 -18.19 3.90 5.68
CA VAL A 88 -17.41 4.72 6.61
C VAL A 88 -18.38 5.33 7.63
N GLY A 89 -18.16 5.10 8.91
CA GLY A 89 -19.10 5.58 9.92
C GLY A 89 -18.68 5.32 11.36
N ASP A 90 -19.53 5.74 12.28
CA ASP A 90 -19.33 5.53 13.72
C ASP A 90 -19.29 4.02 14.03
N PRO A 91 -18.22 3.52 14.70
CA PRO A 91 -18.09 2.09 15.04
C PRO A 91 -19.24 1.55 15.94
N ARG A 92 -20.01 2.44 16.55
CA ARG A 92 -21.22 2.05 17.33
C ARG A 92 -22.43 1.76 16.44
N ASP A 93 -22.38 2.18 15.18
CA ASP A 93 -23.37 1.83 14.18
C ASP A 93 -23.01 0.47 13.57
N ALA A 94 -23.90 -0.51 13.71
CA ALA A 94 -23.69 -1.87 13.19
C ALA A 94 -23.55 -1.93 11.65
N SER A 95 -23.98 -0.90 10.92
CA SER A 95 -23.80 -0.80 9.47
C SER A 95 -22.40 -0.34 9.06
N ALA A 96 -21.66 0.35 9.95
CA ALA A 96 -20.33 0.84 9.66
C ALA A 96 -19.31 -0.31 9.59
N THR A 97 -18.56 -0.37 8.49
CA THR A 97 -17.52 -1.39 8.28
C THR A 97 -16.11 -0.82 8.39
N MET A 98 -15.96 0.50 8.32
CA MET A 98 -14.70 1.20 8.53
C MET A 98 -14.93 2.43 9.42
N GLY A 99 -14.22 2.49 10.55
CA GLY A 99 -14.28 3.60 11.50
C GLY A 99 -13.42 4.79 11.08
N PRO A 100 -13.32 5.81 11.98
CA PRO A 100 -12.49 6.98 11.74
C PRO A 100 -11.00 6.65 11.89
N LEU A 101 -10.15 7.57 11.43
CA LEU A 101 -8.74 7.66 11.82
C LEU A 101 -8.64 7.97 13.32
N VAL A 102 -7.46 7.74 13.91
CA VAL A 102 -7.27 7.86 15.36
C VAL A 102 -7.51 9.27 15.89
N SER A 103 -7.35 10.31 15.06
CA SER A 103 -7.60 11.72 15.43
C SER A 103 -7.78 12.60 14.19
N ALA A 104 -8.26 13.85 14.43
CA ALA A 104 -8.33 14.89 13.41
C ALA A 104 -6.93 15.30 12.89
N ASP A 105 -5.92 15.32 13.76
CA ASP A 105 -4.54 15.62 13.36
C ASP A 105 -4.02 14.55 12.39
N GLN A 106 -4.25 13.28 12.69
CA GLN A 106 -3.87 12.20 11.76
C GLN A 106 -4.64 12.25 10.44
N LYS A 107 -5.89 12.71 10.45
CA LYS A 107 -6.62 13.00 9.21
C LYS A 107 -5.94 14.10 8.39
N ALA A 108 -5.51 15.17 9.04
CA ALA A 108 -4.80 16.26 8.37
C ALA A 108 -3.48 15.76 7.76
N ASP A 109 -2.72 14.92 8.49
CA ASP A 109 -1.47 14.34 8.01
C ASP A 109 -1.72 13.45 6.77
N VAL A 110 -2.77 12.62 6.78
CA VAL A 110 -3.14 11.78 5.62
C VAL A 110 -3.57 12.64 4.44
N ALA A 111 -4.38 13.69 4.67
CA ALA A 111 -4.80 14.60 3.61
C ALA A 111 -3.59 15.32 2.99
N GLU A 112 -2.65 15.80 3.80
CA GLU A 112 -1.41 16.41 3.32
C GLU A 112 -0.58 15.43 2.49
N ALA A 113 -0.47 14.17 2.93
CA ALA A 113 0.24 13.13 2.19
C ALA A 113 -0.44 12.85 0.84
N VAL A 114 -1.78 12.79 0.78
CA VAL A 114 -2.51 12.65 -0.49
C VAL A 114 -2.27 13.83 -1.42
N GLU A 115 -2.26 15.06 -0.91
CA GLU A 115 -1.95 16.24 -1.73
C GLU A 115 -0.49 16.21 -2.25
N LYS A 116 0.48 15.74 -1.46
CA LYS A 116 1.86 15.51 -1.93
C LYS A 116 1.92 14.46 -3.03
N LEU A 117 1.19 13.35 -2.88
CA LEU A 117 1.10 12.32 -3.91
C LEU A 117 0.48 12.85 -5.21
N LYS A 118 -0.60 13.65 -5.12
CA LYS A 118 -1.23 14.31 -6.28
C LYS A 118 -0.26 15.29 -6.96
N ALA A 119 0.40 16.14 -6.18
CA ALA A 119 1.39 17.08 -6.71
C ALA A 119 2.58 16.36 -7.38
N GLY A 120 2.91 15.16 -6.92
CA GLY A 120 3.94 14.29 -7.46
C GLY A 120 3.51 13.45 -8.67
N GLY A 121 2.31 13.66 -9.23
CA GLY A 121 1.82 12.99 -10.43
C GLY A 121 0.78 11.89 -10.20
N GLY A 122 0.33 11.71 -8.96
CA GLY A 122 -0.77 10.79 -8.62
C GLY A 122 -2.13 11.35 -9.04
N GLU A 123 -2.85 10.60 -9.86
CA GLU A 123 -4.25 10.86 -10.21
C GLU A 123 -5.16 10.11 -9.25
N VAL A 124 -6.10 10.80 -8.59
CA VAL A 124 -7.14 10.16 -7.77
C VAL A 124 -8.16 9.53 -8.72
N VAL A 125 -8.26 8.20 -8.68
CA VAL A 125 -9.17 7.43 -9.55
C VAL A 125 -10.37 6.86 -8.78
N TYR A 126 -10.33 6.90 -7.43
CA TYR A 126 -11.44 6.52 -6.55
C TYR A 126 -11.32 7.27 -5.22
N GLY A 127 -12.46 7.71 -4.66
CA GLY A 127 -12.51 8.43 -3.39
C GLY A 127 -11.95 9.85 -3.49
N GLY A 128 -11.33 10.32 -2.41
CA GLY A 128 -10.76 11.67 -2.37
C GLY A 128 -11.75 12.75 -1.91
N GLU A 129 -13.01 12.39 -1.65
CA GLU A 129 -13.99 13.33 -1.10
C GLU A 129 -13.72 13.57 0.39
N GLU A 130 -13.96 14.79 0.83
CA GLU A 130 -13.88 15.15 2.24
C GLU A 130 -14.94 14.40 3.05
N ALA A 131 -14.57 13.98 4.27
CA ALA A 131 -15.45 13.41 5.26
C ALA A 131 -15.42 14.26 6.54
N GLU A 132 -16.48 14.23 7.33
CA GLU A 132 -16.55 15.00 8.58
C GLU A 132 -15.66 14.40 9.67
N GLY A 133 -15.27 15.23 10.64
CA GLY A 133 -14.51 14.81 11.82
C GLY A 133 -13.18 14.11 11.45
N ALA A 134 -12.90 13.00 12.10
CA ALA A 134 -11.72 12.17 11.85
C ALA A 134 -11.95 11.07 10.78
N PHE A 135 -13.10 11.04 10.11
CA PHE A 135 -13.35 10.08 9.04
C PHE A 135 -12.56 10.41 7.78
N PHE A 136 -12.16 9.38 7.05
CA PHE A 136 -11.43 9.49 5.80
C PHE A 136 -11.94 8.41 4.82
N ASN A 137 -12.32 8.82 3.61
CA ASN A 137 -12.79 7.90 2.59
C ASN A 137 -11.63 7.12 1.97
N PRO A 138 -11.81 5.81 1.66
CA PRO A 138 -10.81 5.06 0.91
C PRO A 138 -10.45 5.78 -0.38
N THR A 139 -9.16 5.92 -0.64
CA THR A 139 -8.64 6.69 -1.77
C THR A 139 -7.65 5.86 -2.56
N ILE A 140 -7.86 5.75 -3.88
CA ILE A 140 -6.95 5.09 -4.81
C ILE A 140 -6.33 6.15 -5.70
N LEU A 141 -4.98 6.14 -5.77
CA LEU A 141 -4.23 6.94 -6.73
C LEU A 141 -3.63 6.03 -7.81
N ARG A 142 -3.54 6.55 -9.02
CA ARG A 142 -2.81 5.97 -10.14
C ARG A 142 -1.63 6.85 -10.50
N PHE A 143 -0.47 6.25 -10.72
CA PHE A 143 0.72 6.94 -11.22
C PHE A 143 1.02 6.45 -12.64
N ALA A 144 1.02 7.38 -13.61
CA ALA A 144 1.46 7.09 -14.98
C ALA A 144 2.99 6.93 -15.04
N ASP A 145 3.73 7.78 -14.28
CA ASP A 145 5.16 7.60 -14.03
C ASP A 145 5.34 6.74 -12.77
N ASN A 146 5.65 5.47 -12.97
CA ASN A 146 5.86 4.52 -11.89
C ASN A 146 7.15 4.77 -11.08
N ARG A 147 8.02 5.69 -11.53
CA ARG A 147 9.27 6.11 -10.86
C ARG A 147 9.17 7.48 -10.21
N ALA A 148 7.99 8.12 -10.23
CA ALA A 148 7.79 9.41 -9.57
C ALA A 148 8.24 9.35 -8.10
N PRO A 149 9.14 10.25 -7.65
CA PRO A 149 9.67 10.16 -6.29
C PRO A 149 8.60 10.15 -5.20
N ALA A 150 7.54 10.92 -5.38
CA ALA A 150 6.48 11.07 -4.38
C ALA A 150 5.86 9.74 -3.96
N VAL A 151 5.63 8.79 -4.88
CA VAL A 151 5.01 7.50 -4.54
C VAL A 151 5.97 6.55 -3.82
N HIS A 152 7.27 6.85 -3.83
CA HIS A 152 8.30 6.03 -3.20
C HIS A 152 8.86 6.64 -1.91
N ASP A 153 8.44 7.87 -1.54
CA ASP A 153 8.94 8.58 -0.35
C ASP A 153 7.83 9.17 0.54
N THR A 154 6.56 9.08 0.11
CA THR A 154 5.43 9.64 0.86
C THR A 154 4.50 8.54 1.36
N GLU A 155 4.46 8.32 2.67
CA GLU A 155 3.49 7.44 3.30
C GLU A 155 2.23 8.20 3.69
N ALA A 156 1.08 7.85 3.10
CA ALA A 156 -0.23 8.25 3.58
C ALA A 156 -0.74 7.21 4.59
N PHE A 157 -0.58 7.48 5.90
CA PHE A 157 -0.91 6.53 6.97
C PHE A 157 -2.42 6.46 7.24
N GLY A 158 -3.16 6.04 6.21
CA GLY A 158 -4.62 5.97 6.16
C GLY A 158 -5.10 4.98 5.09
N PRO A 159 -6.40 5.00 4.73
CA PRO A 159 -6.98 4.09 3.74
C PRO A 159 -6.65 4.55 2.30
N VAL A 160 -5.35 4.61 1.99
CA VAL A 160 -4.81 5.14 0.74
C VAL A 160 -3.88 4.11 0.12
N VAL A 161 -4.04 3.86 -1.19
CA VAL A 161 -3.16 3.00 -1.98
C VAL A 161 -2.82 3.66 -3.31
N SER A 162 -1.57 3.50 -3.75
CA SER A 162 -1.10 3.99 -5.06
C SER A 162 -0.82 2.81 -5.99
N PHE A 163 -1.37 2.87 -7.20
CA PHE A 163 -1.15 1.87 -8.26
C PHE A 163 -0.04 2.30 -9.19
N LEU A 164 0.87 1.36 -9.44
CA LEU A 164 2.03 1.48 -10.34
C LEU A 164 1.98 0.35 -11.37
N GLY A 165 2.02 0.69 -12.65
CA GLY A 165 2.17 -0.30 -13.70
C GLY A 165 3.62 -0.70 -13.89
N TYR A 166 3.86 -1.95 -14.32
CA TYR A 166 5.20 -2.44 -14.69
C TYR A 166 5.12 -3.36 -15.93
N ASP A 167 6.25 -3.52 -16.64
CA ASP A 167 6.35 -4.33 -17.86
C ASP A 167 7.13 -5.65 -17.67
N SER A 168 7.99 -5.73 -16.65
CA SER A 168 8.80 -6.93 -16.41
C SER A 168 9.02 -7.21 -14.91
N PRO A 169 9.26 -8.49 -14.53
CA PRO A 169 9.59 -8.83 -13.14
C PRO A 169 10.76 -8.04 -12.57
N ALA A 170 11.79 -7.79 -13.38
CA ALA A 170 12.93 -6.98 -12.98
C ALA A 170 12.52 -5.54 -12.61
N GLU A 171 11.64 -4.93 -13.41
CA GLU A 171 11.11 -3.60 -13.10
C GLU A 171 10.28 -3.59 -11.82
N ALA A 172 9.41 -4.60 -11.61
CA ALA A 172 8.63 -4.70 -10.37
C ALA A 172 9.53 -4.80 -9.13
N ILE A 173 10.64 -5.54 -9.23
CA ILE A 173 11.67 -5.64 -8.17
C ILE A 173 12.29 -4.27 -7.89
N GLU A 174 12.69 -3.55 -8.94
CA GLU A 174 13.26 -2.20 -8.81
C GLU A 174 12.26 -1.25 -8.14
N LEU A 175 11.00 -1.24 -8.58
CA LEU A 175 9.95 -0.39 -8.02
C LEU A 175 9.71 -0.72 -6.53
N ALA A 176 9.69 -2.00 -6.17
CA ALA A 176 9.55 -2.39 -4.77
C ALA A 176 10.72 -1.87 -3.91
N ALA A 177 11.95 -1.96 -4.44
CA ALA A 177 13.17 -1.51 -3.76
C ALA A 177 13.22 0.02 -3.53
N LEU A 178 12.56 0.82 -4.38
CA LEU A 178 12.50 2.28 -4.24
C LEU A 178 11.83 2.76 -2.94
N GLY A 179 11.07 1.91 -2.24
CA GLY A 179 10.50 2.23 -0.93
C GLY A 179 11.52 2.30 0.22
N SER A 180 12.80 2.15 -0.06
CA SER A 180 13.91 2.39 0.88
C SER A 180 13.86 1.62 2.21
N GLY A 181 13.38 0.39 2.18
CA GLY A 181 13.27 -0.48 3.35
C GLY A 181 11.89 -0.43 3.99
N SER A 182 11.04 -1.33 3.58
CA SER A 182 9.68 -1.48 4.08
C SER A 182 9.56 -2.68 5.02
N LEU A 183 8.52 -2.70 5.84
CA LEU A 183 8.29 -3.80 6.78
C LEU A 183 7.86 -5.08 6.07
N VAL A 184 7.00 -4.96 5.07
CA VAL A 184 6.41 -6.11 4.37
C VAL A 184 6.35 -5.87 2.87
N ALA A 185 6.63 -6.91 2.08
CA ALA A 185 6.13 -7.00 0.72
C ALA A 185 5.24 -8.24 0.58
N SER A 186 4.14 -8.09 -0.15
CA SER A 186 3.29 -9.20 -0.58
C SER A 186 3.54 -9.49 -2.05
N VAL A 187 3.67 -10.76 -2.41
CA VAL A 187 3.83 -11.21 -3.79
C VAL A 187 2.73 -12.21 -4.10
N ILE A 188 1.98 -11.95 -5.15
CA ILE A 188 0.84 -12.77 -5.53
C ILE A 188 1.13 -13.35 -6.92
N THR A 189 1.46 -14.63 -6.96
CA THR A 189 1.83 -15.39 -8.16
C THR A 189 1.62 -16.87 -7.92
N HIS A 190 1.31 -17.63 -8.96
CA HIS A 190 1.23 -19.08 -8.91
C HIS A 190 2.48 -19.73 -9.49
N ASP A 191 3.35 -18.98 -10.16
CA ASP A 191 4.59 -19.49 -10.73
C ASP A 191 5.71 -19.51 -9.66
N PRO A 192 6.19 -20.72 -9.24
CA PRO A 192 7.22 -20.82 -8.21
C PRO A 192 8.59 -20.27 -8.66
N GLN A 193 8.87 -20.21 -9.96
CA GLN A 193 10.11 -19.61 -10.47
C GLN A 193 10.05 -18.09 -10.31
N LEU A 194 8.92 -17.50 -10.70
CA LEU A 194 8.67 -16.08 -10.54
C LEU A 194 8.63 -15.67 -9.05
N ALA A 195 8.02 -16.49 -8.19
CA ALA A 195 8.06 -16.29 -6.74
C ALA A 195 9.50 -16.26 -6.20
N GLY A 196 10.35 -17.19 -6.68
CA GLY A 196 11.78 -17.22 -6.33
C GLY A 196 12.54 -16.00 -6.82
N GLU A 197 12.27 -15.52 -8.03
CA GLU A 197 12.88 -14.32 -8.60
C GLU A 197 12.53 -13.07 -7.77
N TYR A 198 11.25 -12.87 -7.45
CA TYR A 198 10.82 -11.78 -6.58
C TYR A 198 11.44 -11.90 -5.19
N ALA A 199 11.41 -13.09 -4.58
CA ALA A 199 11.98 -13.29 -3.25
C ALA A 199 13.44 -12.84 -3.18
N LEU A 200 14.27 -13.28 -4.13
CA LEU A 200 15.68 -12.92 -4.18
C LEU A 200 15.90 -11.43 -4.46
N GLY A 201 15.07 -10.85 -5.34
CA GLY A 201 15.22 -9.46 -5.74
C GLY A 201 14.82 -8.44 -4.66
N ILE A 202 13.80 -8.74 -3.84
CA ILE A 202 13.26 -7.78 -2.88
C ILE A 202 13.62 -8.08 -1.41
N ALA A 203 14.19 -9.24 -1.09
CA ALA A 203 14.45 -9.65 0.29
C ALA A 203 15.33 -8.65 1.07
N ALA A 204 16.29 -8.00 0.41
CA ALA A 204 17.18 -7.03 1.05
C ALA A 204 16.47 -5.73 1.46
N HIS A 205 15.27 -5.48 0.94
CA HIS A 205 14.54 -4.22 1.12
C HIS A 205 13.30 -4.34 2.04
N HIS A 206 12.98 -5.56 2.51
CA HIS A 206 11.75 -5.80 3.26
C HIS A 206 12.01 -6.68 4.48
N GLY A 207 11.40 -6.35 5.61
CA GLY A 207 11.52 -7.13 6.84
C GLY A 207 10.83 -8.49 6.77
N ARG A 208 9.78 -8.61 5.97
CA ARG A 208 9.04 -9.86 5.74
C ARG A 208 8.51 -9.90 4.30
N LEU A 209 8.57 -11.10 3.70
CA LEU A 209 7.90 -11.39 2.44
C LEU A 209 6.71 -12.29 2.70
N HIS A 210 5.58 -11.97 2.07
CA HIS A 210 4.35 -12.73 2.14
C HIS A 210 3.95 -13.16 0.73
N PHE A 211 3.93 -14.46 0.49
CA PHE A 211 3.53 -15.04 -0.78
C PHE A 211 2.11 -15.55 -0.68
N LEU A 212 1.31 -15.24 -1.67
CA LEU A 212 -0.08 -15.70 -1.81
C LEU A 212 -0.28 -16.33 -3.18
N ASP A 213 -0.97 -17.44 -3.22
CA ASP A 213 -1.41 -18.08 -4.44
C ASP A 213 -2.88 -18.55 -4.32
N ARG A 214 -3.34 -19.33 -5.31
CA ARG A 214 -4.71 -19.85 -5.34
C ARG A 214 -5.05 -20.77 -4.18
N ASP A 215 -4.09 -21.36 -3.51
CA ASP A 215 -4.33 -22.25 -2.38
C ASP A 215 -4.64 -21.47 -1.09
N ASP A 216 -4.16 -20.22 -1.00
CA ASP A 216 -4.47 -19.29 0.08
C ASP A 216 -5.82 -18.57 -0.11
N ALA A 217 -6.40 -18.66 -1.29
CA ALA A 217 -7.66 -17.98 -1.63
C ALA A 217 -8.93 -18.71 -1.12
N LYS A 218 -8.80 -19.83 -0.41
CA LYS A 218 -9.90 -20.68 0.10
C LYS A 218 -10.50 -20.17 1.40
#